data_7991b5ce8abf54d42160ee11a61a8b20
#
_entry.id   7991b5ce8abf54d42160ee11a61a8b20
#
_cell.length_a   1.000
_cell.length_b   1.000
_cell.length_c   1.000
_cell.angle_alpha   90.00
_cell.angle_beta   90.00
_cell.angle_gamma   90.00
#
_symmetry.space_group_name_H-M   'P 1'
#
loop_
_entity.id
_entity.type
_entity.pdbx_description
1 polymer ?
#
loop_
_entity_poly.entity_id
_entity_poly.type
_entity_poly.pdbx_seq_one_letter_code
_entity_poly.pdbx_strand_id
1 'polypeptide(L)'
;ETSLAPIPAHLGYEEAATLSCVGVTAWNALFADGDAKPGATVVLLGTGGMSICALQLAHAAGLRTIITSSSDEKLERARKLGANETINYRRTPEWQDEVSRLTDGVGADIVVEVGGRDTLPRSVAATKMGGLVSIIGGVSGFAGPELGLLAVIGGIKRLHGIMVGSRSMLDDVVKLVDAHRIRPVVDRVFGFEDAPAAYRHLESGQHFGKVVIRVAP
;
A
#
# COMPACT_ATOMS: atom_id res chain seq x y z
N GLU A 1 -6.43 -24.78 14.16
CA GLU A 1 -7.19 -24.82 12.91
C GLU A 1 -7.82 -23.44 12.59
N THR A 2 -8.42 -22.77 13.57
CA THR A 2 -9.08 -21.47 13.37
C THR A 2 -8.14 -20.33 12.94
N SER A 3 -6.83 -20.50 13.14
CA SER A 3 -5.79 -19.50 12.79
C SER A 3 -5.15 -19.73 11.42
N LEU A 4 -5.50 -20.81 10.72
CA LEU A 4 -4.94 -21.16 9.43
C LEU A 4 -5.83 -20.69 8.28
N ALA A 5 -5.21 -20.25 7.19
CA ALA A 5 -5.86 -19.96 5.92
C ALA A 5 -5.31 -20.89 4.83
N PRO A 6 -6.14 -21.36 3.90
CA PRO A 6 -5.66 -22.12 2.75
C PRO A 6 -4.79 -21.21 1.86
N ILE A 7 -3.76 -21.79 1.28
CA ILE A 7 -2.93 -21.11 0.28
C ILE A 7 -3.53 -21.37 -1.09
N PRO A 8 -3.75 -20.34 -1.95
CA PRO A 8 -4.14 -20.53 -3.34
C PRO A 8 -3.16 -21.47 -4.06
N ALA A 9 -3.69 -22.44 -4.82
CA ALA A 9 -2.90 -23.51 -5.42
C ALA A 9 -1.82 -23.03 -6.42
N HIS A 10 -1.92 -21.78 -6.89
CA HIS A 10 -0.93 -21.18 -7.81
C HIS A 10 0.22 -20.46 -7.10
N LEU A 11 0.20 -20.33 -5.76
CA LEU A 11 1.23 -19.65 -4.98
C LEU A 11 2.19 -20.63 -4.33
N GLY A 12 3.47 -20.24 -4.27
CA GLY A 12 4.45 -20.84 -3.38
C GLY A 12 4.37 -20.27 -1.97
N TYR A 13 5.10 -20.89 -1.04
CA TYR A 13 5.15 -20.46 0.36
C TYR A 13 5.70 -19.03 0.53
N GLU A 14 6.69 -18.64 -0.27
CA GLU A 14 7.29 -17.31 -0.23
C GLU A 14 6.28 -16.22 -0.61
N GLU A 15 5.47 -16.46 -1.62
CA GLU A 15 4.40 -15.55 -2.04
C GLU A 15 3.29 -15.51 -0.99
N ALA A 16 2.83 -16.68 -0.54
CA ALA A 16 1.74 -16.80 0.43
C ALA A 16 2.07 -16.17 1.78
N ALA A 17 3.31 -16.32 2.27
CA ALA A 17 3.78 -15.73 3.52
C ALA A 17 3.64 -14.19 3.54
N THR A 18 3.60 -13.53 2.39
CA THR A 18 3.44 -12.08 2.32
C THR A 18 2.00 -11.63 2.57
N LEU A 19 1.01 -12.50 2.42
CA LEU A 19 -0.41 -12.14 2.49
C LEU A 19 -0.90 -11.91 3.92
N SER A 20 -0.38 -12.65 4.89
CA SER A 20 -0.87 -12.65 6.28
C SER A 20 -0.71 -11.30 7.02
N CYS A 21 0.21 -10.45 6.57
CA CYS A 21 0.39 -9.10 7.11
C CYS A 21 -0.01 -8.06 6.07
N VAL A 22 0.82 -7.84 5.02
CA VAL A 22 0.54 -6.73 4.09
C VAL A 22 -0.70 -6.96 3.22
N GLY A 23 -1.05 -8.21 2.90
CA GLY A 23 -2.28 -8.52 2.18
C GLY A 23 -3.52 -8.13 2.98
N VAL A 24 -3.55 -8.56 4.25
CA VAL A 24 -4.65 -8.23 5.16
C VAL A 24 -4.71 -6.73 5.44
N THR A 25 -3.56 -6.09 5.64
CA THR A 25 -3.50 -4.64 5.85
C THR A 25 -4.00 -3.87 4.63
N ALA A 26 -3.62 -4.29 3.42
CA ALA A 26 -4.10 -3.69 2.18
C ALA A 26 -5.62 -3.86 2.01
N TRP A 27 -6.12 -5.06 2.30
CA TRP A 27 -7.57 -5.31 2.30
C TRP A 27 -8.32 -4.42 3.28
N ASN A 28 -7.81 -4.33 4.50
CA ASN A 28 -8.40 -3.47 5.53
C ASN A 28 -8.46 -2.01 5.07
N ALA A 29 -7.31 -1.46 4.62
CA ALA A 29 -7.22 -0.08 4.16
C ALA A 29 -8.15 0.24 2.99
N LEU A 30 -8.28 -0.69 2.03
CA LEU A 30 -9.03 -0.45 0.81
C LEU A 30 -10.53 -0.76 0.96
N PHE A 31 -10.87 -1.89 1.59
CA PHE A 31 -12.22 -2.44 1.51
C PHE A 31 -12.95 -2.47 2.85
N ALA A 32 -12.33 -2.96 3.92
CA ALA A 32 -13.02 -3.09 5.20
C ALA A 32 -13.24 -1.73 5.88
N ASP A 33 -12.20 -0.91 5.99
CA ASP A 33 -12.26 0.45 6.51
C ASP A 33 -12.51 1.48 5.40
N GLY A 34 -11.85 1.29 4.26
CA GLY A 34 -11.91 2.21 3.12
C GLY A 34 -13.23 2.19 2.36
N ASP A 35 -13.96 1.09 2.41
CA ASP A 35 -15.22 0.86 1.66
C ASP A 35 -15.10 1.24 0.17
N ALA A 36 -13.92 0.97 -0.43
CA ALA A 36 -13.65 1.32 -1.82
C ALA A 36 -14.62 0.61 -2.77
N LYS A 37 -15.14 1.36 -3.71
CA LYS A 37 -15.99 0.84 -4.79
C LYS A 37 -15.21 0.86 -6.11
N PRO A 38 -15.55 0.02 -7.10
CA PRO A 38 -14.96 0.11 -8.43
C PRO A 38 -14.97 1.54 -8.96
N GLY A 39 -13.84 1.99 -9.50
CA GLY A 39 -13.65 3.36 -9.97
C GLY A 39 -13.19 4.37 -8.91
N ALA A 40 -13.18 4.01 -7.62
CA ALA A 40 -12.62 4.87 -6.58
C ALA A 40 -11.12 5.11 -6.81
N THR A 41 -10.64 6.32 -6.55
CA THR A 41 -9.23 6.69 -6.69
C THR A 41 -8.46 6.47 -5.38
N VAL A 42 -7.37 5.71 -5.47
CA VAL A 42 -6.51 5.38 -4.33
C VAL A 42 -5.09 5.88 -4.57
N VAL A 43 -4.53 6.60 -3.58
CA VAL A 43 -3.12 6.99 -3.58
C VAL A 43 -2.32 6.03 -2.71
N LEU A 44 -1.21 5.53 -3.27
CA LEU A 44 -0.30 4.57 -2.65
C LEU A 44 1.09 5.20 -2.51
N LEU A 45 1.62 5.24 -1.30
CA LEU A 45 2.90 5.88 -1.02
C LEU A 45 4.07 4.89 -1.10
N GLY A 46 5.01 5.18 -2.00
CA GLY A 46 6.19 4.33 -2.22
C GLY A 46 5.88 3.02 -2.95
N THR A 47 6.92 2.21 -3.14
CA THR A 47 6.88 0.93 -3.87
C THR A 47 7.38 -0.24 -3.01
N GLY A 48 7.22 -0.13 -1.71
CA GLY A 48 7.45 -1.21 -0.75
C GLY A 48 6.33 -2.24 -0.74
N GLY A 49 6.47 -3.27 0.10
CA GLY A 49 5.56 -4.40 0.14
C GLY A 49 4.10 -4.03 0.36
N MET A 50 3.83 -3.03 1.22
CA MET A 50 2.46 -2.57 1.49
C MET A 50 1.80 -1.99 0.25
N SER A 51 2.44 -0.99 -0.36
CA SER A 51 1.89 -0.26 -1.51
C SER A 51 1.78 -1.12 -2.76
N ILE A 52 2.74 -2.03 -3.00
CA ILE A 52 2.69 -2.95 -4.15
C ILE A 52 1.59 -4.00 -3.97
N CYS A 53 1.40 -4.53 -2.77
CA CYS A 53 0.28 -5.44 -2.50
C CYS A 53 -1.06 -4.71 -2.67
N ALA A 54 -1.20 -3.51 -2.11
CA ALA A 54 -2.40 -2.69 -2.26
C ALA A 54 -2.68 -2.36 -3.74
N LEU A 55 -1.64 -2.07 -4.54
CA LEU A 55 -1.76 -1.85 -5.98
C LEU A 55 -2.37 -3.07 -6.69
N GLN A 56 -1.87 -4.27 -6.41
CA GLN A 56 -2.36 -5.49 -7.04
C GLN A 56 -3.82 -5.78 -6.68
N LEU A 57 -4.20 -5.62 -5.39
CA LEU A 57 -5.59 -5.80 -4.95
C LEU A 57 -6.51 -4.72 -5.52
N ALA A 58 -6.08 -3.46 -5.53
CA ALA A 58 -6.84 -2.33 -6.07
C ALA A 58 -7.10 -2.49 -7.58
N HIS A 59 -6.06 -2.88 -8.33
CA HIS A 59 -6.19 -3.14 -9.77
C HIS A 59 -7.18 -4.28 -10.06
N ALA A 60 -7.10 -5.38 -9.33
CA ALA A 60 -8.01 -6.52 -9.47
C ALA A 60 -9.47 -6.16 -9.15
N ALA A 61 -9.67 -5.20 -8.24
CA ALA A 61 -11.00 -4.72 -7.85
C ALA A 61 -11.51 -3.54 -8.71
N GLY A 62 -10.79 -3.15 -9.75
CA GLY A 62 -11.20 -2.06 -10.65
C GLY A 62 -11.09 -0.66 -10.03
N LEU A 63 -10.19 -0.46 -9.07
CA LEU A 63 -9.90 0.87 -8.52
C LEU A 63 -8.92 1.63 -9.43
N ARG A 64 -9.02 2.94 -9.43
CA ARG A 64 -8.02 3.81 -10.05
C ARG A 64 -6.89 4.08 -9.06
N THR A 65 -5.66 3.79 -9.44
CA THR A 65 -4.50 3.89 -8.56
C THR A 65 -3.53 4.98 -9.01
N ILE A 66 -3.05 5.77 -8.05
CA ILE A 66 -1.94 6.72 -8.19
C ILE A 66 -0.85 6.26 -7.23
N ILE A 67 0.32 5.87 -7.73
CA ILE A 67 1.41 5.39 -6.88
C ILE A 67 2.61 6.32 -6.94
N THR A 68 3.25 6.56 -5.80
CA THR A 68 4.44 7.42 -5.71
C THR A 68 5.73 6.60 -5.54
N SER A 69 6.85 7.12 -5.99
CA SER A 69 8.18 6.55 -5.72
C SER A 69 9.27 7.61 -5.90
N SER A 70 10.48 7.32 -5.43
CA SER A 70 11.70 8.10 -5.73
C SER A 70 12.42 7.62 -6.99
N SER A 71 12.01 6.50 -7.58
CA SER A 71 12.68 5.83 -8.71
C SER A 71 11.73 5.64 -9.88
N ASP A 72 12.11 6.15 -11.05
CA ASP A 72 11.34 5.98 -12.29
C ASP A 72 11.30 4.50 -12.72
N GLU A 73 12.37 3.75 -12.49
CA GLU A 73 12.41 2.30 -12.77
C GLU A 73 11.34 1.56 -11.95
N LYS A 74 11.22 1.88 -10.66
CA LYS A 74 10.18 1.29 -9.80
C LYS A 74 8.78 1.72 -10.21
N LEU A 75 8.61 2.95 -10.66
CA LEU A 75 7.32 3.45 -11.19
C LEU A 75 6.94 2.72 -12.47
N GLU A 76 7.89 2.45 -13.36
CA GLU A 76 7.61 1.67 -14.58
C GLU A 76 7.22 0.22 -14.25
N ARG A 77 7.85 -0.39 -13.24
CA ARG A 77 7.42 -1.70 -12.74
C ARG A 77 6.01 -1.65 -12.15
N ALA A 78 5.66 -0.58 -11.44
CA ALA A 78 4.31 -0.39 -10.90
C ALA A 78 3.26 -0.22 -12.02
N ARG A 79 3.58 0.49 -13.11
CA ARG A 79 2.70 0.55 -14.30
C ARG A 79 2.41 -0.82 -14.89
N LYS A 80 3.43 -1.68 -14.99
CA LYS A 80 3.26 -3.06 -15.48
C LYS A 80 2.39 -3.92 -14.57
N LEU A 81 2.25 -3.55 -13.29
CA LEU A 81 1.34 -4.17 -12.32
C LEU A 81 -0.07 -3.54 -12.31
N GLY A 82 -0.34 -2.60 -13.19
CA GLY A 82 -1.66 -1.99 -13.35
C GLY A 82 -1.84 -0.63 -12.68
N ALA A 83 -0.75 0.06 -12.27
CA ALA A 83 -0.90 1.44 -11.79
C ALA A 83 -1.38 2.35 -12.92
N ASN A 84 -2.48 3.09 -12.70
CA ASN A 84 -3.04 4.02 -13.66
C ASN A 84 -2.16 5.25 -13.83
N GLU A 85 -1.70 5.81 -12.68
CA GLU A 85 -0.85 6.99 -12.66
C GLU A 85 0.34 6.78 -11.72
N THR A 86 1.42 7.48 -12.00
CA THR A 86 2.65 7.39 -11.21
C THR A 86 3.25 8.77 -10.98
N ILE A 87 3.74 9.01 -9.77
CA ILE A 87 4.37 10.29 -9.40
C ILE A 87 5.76 10.02 -8.84
N ASN A 88 6.79 10.65 -9.43
CA ASN A 88 8.12 10.67 -8.82
C ASN A 88 8.23 11.85 -7.87
N TYR A 89 8.15 11.56 -6.56
CA TYR A 89 8.17 12.61 -5.54
C TYR A 89 9.51 13.34 -5.37
N ARG A 90 10.60 12.85 -5.98
CA ARG A 90 11.85 13.61 -6.05
C ARG A 90 11.78 14.72 -7.09
N ARG A 91 11.02 14.52 -8.18
CA ARG A 91 10.80 15.54 -9.22
C ARG A 91 9.62 16.43 -8.87
N THR A 92 8.62 15.87 -8.19
CA THR A 92 7.39 16.55 -7.79
C THR A 92 7.24 16.42 -6.26
N PRO A 93 8.00 17.21 -5.47
CA PRO A 93 7.94 17.12 -4.00
C PRO A 93 6.55 17.42 -3.43
N GLU A 94 5.81 18.34 -4.05
CA GLU A 94 4.41 18.62 -3.72
C GLU A 94 3.47 17.68 -4.48
N TRP A 95 3.67 16.38 -4.29
CA TRP A 95 2.96 15.32 -5.00
C TRP A 95 1.43 15.35 -4.76
N GLN A 96 0.94 15.96 -3.68
CA GLN A 96 -0.48 16.17 -3.42
C GLN A 96 -1.13 17.10 -4.47
N ASP A 97 -0.40 18.09 -4.98
CA ASP A 97 -0.89 18.98 -6.02
C ASP A 97 -1.02 18.25 -7.36
N GLU A 98 -0.11 17.32 -7.62
CA GLU A 98 -0.19 16.45 -8.78
C GLU A 98 -1.36 15.45 -8.66
N VAL A 99 -1.65 14.92 -7.46
CA VAL A 99 -2.86 14.13 -7.21
C VAL A 99 -4.10 14.96 -7.49
N SER A 100 -4.14 16.21 -7.03
CA SER A 100 -5.26 17.13 -7.33
C SER A 100 -5.42 17.32 -8.83
N ARG A 101 -4.33 17.59 -9.55
CA ARG A 101 -4.36 17.73 -11.02
C ARG A 101 -4.86 16.47 -11.73
N LEU A 102 -4.38 15.30 -11.33
CA LEU A 102 -4.76 14.01 -11.92
C LEU A 102 -6.21 13.61 -11.62
N THR A 103 -6.83 14.24 -10.63
CA THR A 103 -8.22 14.00 -10.20
C THR A 103 -9.14 15.19 -10.48
N ASP A 104 -8.76 16.10 -11.38
CA ASP A 104 -9.54 17.29 -11.76
C ASP A 104 -9.98 18.15 -10.55
N GLY A 105 -9.09 18.25 -9.53
CA GLY A 105 -9.31 19.00 -8.31
C GLY A 105 -10.12 18.28 -7.23
N VAL A 106 -10.61 17.06 -7.48
CA VAL A 106 -11.44 16.32 -6.53
C VAL A 106 -10.62 15.73 -5.39
N GLY A 107 -9.44 15.16 -5.67
CA GLY A 107 -8.62 14.41 -4.74
C GLY A 107 -8.95 12.91 -4.68
N ALA A 108 -8.20 12.16 -3.89
CA ALA A 108 -8.34 10.71 -3.75
C ALA A 108 -9.43 10.30 -2.76
N ASP A 109 -10.13 9.20 -3.05
CA ASP A 109 -11.07 8.58 -2.11
C ASP A 109 -10.35 8.04 -0.88
N ILE A 110 -9.21 7.41 -1.11
CA ILE A 110 -8.39 6.80 -0.06
C ILE A 110 -6.92 7.13 -0.31
N VAL A 111 -6.21 7.54 0.74
CA VAL A 111 -4.74 7.57 0.76
C VAL A 111 -4.24 6.52 1.72
N VAL A 112 -3.43 5.59 1.23
CA VAL A 112 -2.79 4.55 2.03
C VAL A 112 -1.46 5.10 2.57
N GLU A 113 -1.50 5.59 3.80
CA GLU A 113 -0.43 6.34 4.44
C GLU A 113 0.53 5.42 5.22
N VAL A 114 1.74 5.26 4.68
CA VAL A 114 2.81 4.45 5.29
C VAL A 114 4.04 5.27 5.67
N GLY A 115 4.11 6.52 5.22
CA GLY A 115 5.28 7.37 5.42
C GLY A 115 5.36 7.99 6.81
N GLY A 116 4.25 8.45 7.37
CA GLY A 116 4.19 9.02 8.70
C GLY A 116 4.41 10.54 8.73
N ARG A 117 5.29 11.00 9.65
CA ARG A 117 5.47 12.43 9.96
C ARG A 117 5.61 13.33 8.72
N ASP A 118 6.45 12.95 7.78
CA ASP A 118 6.82 13.84 6.66
C ASP A 118 5.83 13.77 5.49
N THR A 119 4.91 12.80 5.49
CA THR A 119 3.94 12.60 4.41
C THR A 119 2.48 12.87 4.82
N LEU A 120 2.14 12.69 6.09
CA LEU A 120 0.75 12.78 6.56
C LEU A 120 0.05 14.11 6.19
N PRO A 121 0.67 15.30 6.30
CA PRO A 121 0.02 16.55 5.88
C PRO A 121 -0.32 16.57 4.39
N ARG A 122 0.58 16.03 3.54
CA ARG A 122 0.34 15.91 2.10
C ARG A 122 -0.73 14.87 1.77
N SER A 123 -0.76 13.77 2.51
CA SER A 123 -1.80 12.73 2.39
C SER A 123 -3.18 13.30 2.70
N VAL A 124 -3.28 14.11 3.75
CA VAL A 124 -4.52 14.84 4.07
C VAL A 124 -4.89 15.81 2.94
N ALA A 125 -3.94 16.57 2.40
CA ALA A 125 -4.20 17.49 1.30
C ALA A 125 -4.66 16.77 0.02
N ALA A 126 -4.05 15.62 -0.32
CA ALA A 126 -4.38 14.82 -1.49
C ALA A 126 -5.74 14.12 -1.42
N THR A 127 -6.32 14.01 -0.21
CA THR A 127 -7.59 13.29 0.00
C THR A 127 -8.77 14.19 -0.33
N LYS A 128 -9.78 13.66 -1.02
CA LYS A 128 -11.02 14.38 -1.35
C LYS A 128 -11.84 14.75 -0.11
N MET A 129 -12.83 15.59 -0.28
CA MET A 129 -13.85 15.84 0.75
C MET A 129 -14.55 14.53 1.13
N GLY A 130 -14.66 14.24 2.44
CA GLY A 130 -15.22 12.99 2.97
C GLY A 130 -14.35 11.75 2.79
N GLY A 131 -13.18 11.88 2.13
CA GLY A 131 -12.26 10.76 1.90
C GLY A 131 -11.52 10.28 3.14
N LEU A 132 -10.76 9.22 2.98
CA LEU A 132 -10.04 8.52 4.06
C LEU A 132 -8.52 8.61 3.88
N VAL A 133 -7.82 8.96 4.94
CA VAL A 133 -6.39 8.67 5.12
C VAL A 133 -6.26 7.47 6.04
N SER A 134 -5.93 6.31 5.47
CA SER A 134 -5.68 5.08 6.22
C SER A 134 -4.23 5.06 6.70
N ILE A 135 -4.02 5.32 7.99
CA ILE A 135 -2.68 5.46 8.60
C ILE A 135 -2.19 4.10 9.06
N ILE A 136 -1.10 3.62 8.45
CA ILE A 136 -0.58 2.26 8.63
C ILE A 136 0.83 2.27 9.23
N GLY A 137 1.64 3.25 8.84
CA GLY A 137 3.06 3.26 9.20
C GLY A 137 3.64 4.64 9.39
N GLY A 138 4.91 4.65 9.80
CA GLY A 138 5.66 5.87 10.07
C GLY A 138 7.13 5.71 9.63
N VAL A 139 7.36 5.43 8.35
CA VAL A 139 8.73 5.25 7.80
C VAL A 139 9.61 6.47 8.06
N SER A 140 9.03 7.68 8.04
CA SER A 140 9.73 8.94 8.36
C SER A 140 9.66 9.35 9.84
N GLY A 141 9.03 8.52 10.67
CA GLY A 141 8.86 8.72 12.11
C GLY A 141 7.39 8.82 12.54
N PHE A 142 7.16 8.55 13.84
CA PHE A 142 5.86 8.58 14.48
C PHE A 142 5.61 9.87 15.30
N ALA A 143 6.62 10.73 15.46
CA ALA A 143 6.42 12.04 16.09
C ALA A 143 5.42 12.85 15.25
N GLY A 144 4.46 13.51 15.90
CA GLY A 144 3.35 14.16 15.23
C GLY A 144 3.83 15.20 14.20
N PRO A 145 3.27 15.18 12.98
CA PRO A 145 3.39 16.31 12.06
C PRO A 145 2.54 17.47 12.58
N GLU A 146 2.90 18.68 12.17
CA GLU A 146 1.97 19.82 12.30
C GLU A 146 0.83 19.62 11.31
N LEU A 147 -0.26 19.06 11.79
CA LEU A 147 -1.48 18.90 11.02
C LEU A 147 -2.47 20.01 11.39
N GLY A 148 -2.74 20.91 10.46
CA GLY A 148 -3.75 21.93 10.64
C GLY A 148 -5.14 21.32 10.81
N LEU A 149 -5.78 21.49 11.95
CA LEU A 149 -7.13 20.96 12.21
C LEU A 149 -8.15 21.38 11.16
N LEU A 150 -7.99 22.59 10.61
CA LEU A 150 -8.88 23.12 9.58
C LEU A 150 -8.81 22.30 8.27
N ALA A 151 -7.66 21.70 7.95
CA ALA A 151 -7.53 20.82 6.78
C ALA A 151 -8.35 19.53 6.90
N VAL A 152 -8.56 19.06 8.14
CA VAL A 152 -9.39 17.87 8.44
C VAL A 152 -10.87 18.25 8.51
N ILE A 153 -11.19 19.27 9.30
CA ILE A 153 -12.57 19.69 9.54
C ILE A 153 -13.21 20.24 8.25
N GLY A 154 -12.53 21.17 7.55
CA GLY A 154 -13.03 21.78 6.33
C GLY A 154 -13.22 20.80 5.18
N GLY A 155 -12.46 19.70 5.15
CA GLY A 155 -12.61 18.63 4.18
C GLY A 155 -13.49 17.46 4.65
N ILE A 156 -14.02 17.50 5.90
CA ILE A 156 -14.79 16.38 6.51
C ILE A 156 -14.02 15.06 6.36
N LYS A 157 -12.68 15.10 6.45
CA LYS A 157 -11.81 13.98 6.14
C LYS A 157 -11.74 12.99 7.31
N ARG A 158 -11.66 11.72 7.00
CA ARG A 158 -11.44 10.65 7.97
C ARG A 158 -9.96 10.33 8.05
N LEU A 159 -9.39 10.34 9.24
CA LEU A 159 -8.03 9.88 9.55
C LEU A 159 -8.17 8.68 10.47
N HIS A 160 -7.83 7.51 9.99
CA HIS A 160 -8.00 6.29 10.76
C HIS A 160 -6.73 5.44 10.78
N GLY A 161 -6.26 5.13 11.98
CA GLY A 161 -5.14 4.22 12.20
C GLY A 161 -5.60 2.76 12.13
N ILE A 162 -4.95 1.96 11.31
CA ILE A 162 -5.22 0.52 11.24
C ILE A 162 -3.97 -0.30 11.57
N MET A 163 -4.17 -1.44 12.18
CA MET A 163 -3.11 -2.42 12.44
C MET A 163 -3.55 -3.78 11.90
N VAL A 164 -2.94 -4.17 10.76
CA VAL A 164 -3.23 -5.42 10.05
C VAL A 164 -4.73 -5.61 9.80
N GLY A 165 -5.35 -6.61 10.38
CA GLY A 165 -6.78 -6.92 10.27
C GLY A 165 -7.09 -8.32 10.80
N SER A 166 -8.30 -8.81 10.50
CA SER A 166 -8.82 -10.05 11.03
C SER A 166 -8.50 -11.27 10.15
N ARG A 167 -8.72 -12.46 10.72
CA ARG A 167 -8.65 -13.73 9.97
C ARG A 167 -9.67 -13.78 8.82
N SER A 168 -10.87 -13.24 9.01
CA SER A 168 -11.87 -13.17 7.94
C SER A 168 -11.43 -12.29 6.78
N MET A 169 -10.73 -11.20 7.05
CA MET A 169 -10.13 -10.37 5.99
C MET A 169 -9.05 -11.15 5.21
N LEU A 170 -8.28 -12.02 5.88
CA LEU A 170 -7.32 -12.89 5.17
C LEU A 170 -8.04 -13.85 4.22
N ASP A 171 -9.18 -14.41 4.62
CA ASP A 171 -9.99 -15.26 3.74
C ASP A 171 -10.46 -14.50 2.49
N ASP A 172 -10.85 -13.26 2.64
CA ASP A 172 -11.29 -12.44 1.52
C ASP A 172 -10.12 -12.05 0.60
N VAL A 173 -8.95 -11.75 1.18
CA VAL A 173 -7.69 -11.58 0.40
C VAL A 173 -7.41 -12.85 -0.42
N VAL A 174 -7.44 -14.01 0.23
CA VAL A 174 -7.16 -15.30 -0.44
C VAL A 174 -8.14 -15.54 -1.59
N LYS A 175 -9.43 -15.26 -1.41
CA LYS A 175 -10.44 -15.39 -2.47
C LYS A 175 -10.14 -14.47 -3.66
N LEU A 176 -9.83 -13.19 -3.42
CA LEU A 176 -9.50 -12.25 -4.49
C LEU A 176 -8.22 -12.65 -5.22
N VAL A 177 -7.19 -13.02 -4.47
CA VAL A 177 -5.89 -13.49 -5.00
C VAL A 177 -6.06 -14.73 -5.86
N ASP A 178 -6.91 -15.67 -5.43
CA ASP A 178 -7.16 -16.89 -6.19
C ASP A 178 -7.99 -16.63 -7.46
N ALA A 179 -9.05 -15.86 -7.34
CA ALA A 179 -9.96 -15.53 -8.46
C ALA A 179 -9.25 -14.80 -9.60
N HIS A 180 -8.33 -13.89 -9.28
CA HIS A 180 -7.58 -13.09 -10.25
C HIS A 180 -6.17 -13.63 -10.52
N ARG A 181 -5.79 -14.79 -9.96
CA ARG A 181 -4.48 -15.42 -10.11
C ARG A 181 -3.33 -14.46 -9.77
N ILE A 182 -3.54 -13.58 -8.78
CA ILE A 182 -2.54 -12.59 -8.36
C ILE A 182 -1.33 -13.32 -7.78
N ARG A 183 -0.13 -12.91 -8.21
CA ARG A 183 1.13 -13.34 -7.60
C ARG A 183 1.70 -12.18 -6.81
N PRO A 184 1.78 -12.26 -5.48
CA PRO A 184 2.45 -11.26 -4.65
C PRO A 184 3.89 -11.03 -5.14
N VAL A 185 4.31 -9.77 -5.19
CA VAL A 185 5.64 -9.42 -5.67
C VAL A 185 6.66 -9.66 -4.56
N VAL A 186 7.49 -10.66 -4.74
CA VAL A 186 8.68 -10.94 -3.93
C VAL A 186 9.90 -10.39 -4.67
N ASP A 187 10.58 -9.40 -4.08
CA ASP A 187 11.77 -8.79 -4.65
C ASP A 187 12.98 -9.75 -4.58
N ARG A 188 13.19 -10.32 -3.41
CA ARG A 188 14.27 -11.27 -3.16
C ARG A 188 13.94 -12.25 -2.04
N VAL A 189 14.37 -13.47 -2.21
CA VAL A 189 14.35 -14.51 -1.17
C VAL A 189 15.78 -14.71 -0.67
N PHE A 190 15.97 -14.68 0.64
CA PHE A 190 17.25 -14.96 1.32
C PHE A 190 17.14 -16.28 2.07
N GLY A 191 18.26 -17.01 2.22
CA GLY A 191 18.35 -18.13 3.13
C GLY A 191 18.32 -17.66 4.58
N PHE A 192 18.06 -18.57 5.52
CA PHE A 192 18.01 -18.22 6.96
C PHE A 192 19.32 -17.63 7.47
N GLU A 193 20.44 -18.22 7.05
CA GLU A 193 21.79 -17.76 7.42
C GLU A 193 22.10 -16.35 6.88
N ASP A 194 21.42 -15.94 5.80
CA ASP A 194 21.56 -14.63 5.17
C ASP A 194 20.58 -13.57 5.74
N ALA A 195 19.85 -13.86 6.83
CA ALA A 195 18.90 -12.94 7.43
C ALA A 195 19.48 -11.53 7.68
N PRO A 196 20.72 -11.35 8.17
CA PRO A 196 21.29 -10.00 8.31
C PRO A 196 21.43 -9.25 6.96
N ALA A 197 21.68 -9.95 5.87
CA ALA A 197 21.73 -9.34 4.53
C ALA A 197 20.34 -8.96 4.03
N ALA A 198 19.30 -9.75 4.35
CA ALA A 198 17.91 -9.42 4.05
C ALA A 198 17.46 -8.12 4.73
N TYR A 199 17.80 -7.94 6.01
CA TYR A 199 17.51 -6.71 6.74
C TYR A 199 18.25 -5.50 6.15
N ARG A 200 19.54 -5.62 5.85
CA ARG A 200 20.29 -4.53 5.18
C ARG A 200 19.68 -4.17 3.82
N HIS A 201 19.24 -5.17 3.05
CA HIS A 201 18.55 -4.93 1.78
C HIS A 201 17.21 -4.19 1.98
N LEU A 202 16.45 -4.56 3.01
CA LEU A 202 15.21 -3.87 3.36
C LEU A 202 15.47 -2.42 3.77
N GLU A 203 16.45 -2.17 4.65
CA GLU A 203 16.85 -0.83 5.13
C GLU A 203 17.36 0.08 4.00
N SER A 204 18.00 -0.49 2.98
CA SER A 204 18.48 0.28 1.83
C SER A 204 17.36 0.96 1.02
N GLY A 205 16.11 0.52 1.18
CA GLY A 205 14.96 0.99 0.39
C GLY A 205 15.03 0.64 -1.10
N GLN A 206 15.99 -0.19 -1.52
CA GLN A 206 16.16 -0.56 -2.94
C GLN A 206 15.15 -1.62 -3.40
N HIS A 207 14.56 -2.37 -2.47
CA HIS A 207 13.58 -3.42 -2.78
C HIS A 207 12.31 -2.86 -3.45
N PHE A 208 11.65 -3.71 -4.22
CA PHE A 208 10.33 -3.47 -4.82
C PHE A 208 9.38 -4.60 -4.44
N GLY A 209 8.36 -4.34 -3.64
CA GLY A 209 7.51 -5.39 -3.06
C GLY A 209 8.11 -5.95 -1.76
N LYS A 210 8.09 -7.27 -1.58
CA LYS A 210 8.47 -7.95 -0.34
C LYS A 210 9.86 -8.59 -0.40
N VAL A 211 10.56 -8.54 0.71
CA VAL A 211 11.76 -9.32 0.99
C VAL A 211 11.36 -10.51 1.86
N VAL A 212 11.81 -11.71 1.51
CA VAL A 212 11.45 -12.96 2.18
C VAL A 212 12.71 -13.66 2.69
N ILE A 213 12.63 -14.23 3.87
CA ILE A 213 13.65 -15.12 4.44
C ILE A 213 13.05 -16.54 4.48
N ARG A 214 13.69 -17.49 3.79
CA ARG A 214 13.30 -18.90 3.82
C ARG A 214 13.91 -19.56 5.06
N VAL A 215 13.06 -20.05 5.97
CA VAL A 215 13.47 -20.64 7.25
C VAL A 215 13.74 -22.14 7.13
N ALA A 216 13.06 -22.81 6.21
CA ALA A 216 13.23 -24.23 5.93
C ALA A 216 13.47 -24.46 4.42
N PRO A 217 14.13 -25.55 4.03
CA PRO A 217 14.39 -25.89 2.62
C PRO A 217 13.10 -26.16 1.85
#